data_ed2d22fbd4f4d3881a37c19c266d8c8e
#
_entry.id   ed2d22fbd4f4d3881a37c19c266d8c8e
#
_cell.length_a   1.000
_cell.length_b   1.000
_cell.length_c   1.000
_cell.angle_alpha   90.00
_cell.angle_beta   90.00
_cell.angle_gamma   90.00
#
_symmetry.space_group_name_H-M   'P 1'
#
loop_
_entity.id
_entity.type
_entity.pdbx_description
1 polymer ?
#
loop_
_entity_poly.entity_id
_entity_poly.type
_entity_poly.pdbx_seq_one_letter_code
_entity_poly.pdbx_strand_id
1 'polypeptide(L)'
;MKLNFSIIVPVYNRPNEIDALLESLTKQRFSDDFEVLIIEDGSENAAENTVKKYQSQLNVHYFFKENSGAGLSRNYGMQRATGNYFIILDSDVLLPKAYLAEVHKGLGHCFTHAFGGPDAAHDRFTSLQKAINYSMTAVLTTGGIRGKKKSVGKFQPRSFNLGISKIAFEKTQGFSTMKNGEDIDLTFRLWENGFE
;
A
#
# COMPACT_ATOMS: atom_id res chain seq x y z
N MET A 1 10.43 18.28 -7.64
CA MET A 1 8.96 18.29 -7.37
C MET A 1 8.77 17.94 -5.90
N LYS A 2 7.98 18.69 -5.14
CA LYS A 2 7.65 18.30 -3.76
C LYS A 2 6.74 17.08 -3.79
N LEU A 3 7.09 16.04 -3.03
CA LEU A 3 6.27 14.84 -2.89
C LEU A 3 5.24 15.06 -1.78
N ASN A 4 3.96 14.85 -2.09
CA ASN A 4 2.87 14.85 -1.15
C ASN A 4 2.25 13.46 -1.16
N PHE A 5 2.33 12.73 -0.03
CA PHE A 5 1.87 11.36 0.06
C PHE A 5 0.39 11.26 0.44
N SER A 6 -0.32 10.39 -0.26
CA SER A 6 -1.64 9.91 0.16
C SER A 6 -1.56 8.40 0.36
N ILE A 7 -1.85 7.93 1.57
CA ILE A 7 -1.87 6.52 1.91
C ILE A 7 -3.27 5.99 1.67
N ILE A 8 -3.40 4.97 0.81
CA ILE A 8 -4.68 4.39 0.41
C ILE A 8 -4.81 2.99 1.00
N VAL A 9 -5.84 2.77 1.80
CA VAL A 9 -6.05 1.51 2.52
C VAL A 9 -7.46 0.99 2.26
N PRO A 10 -7.64 -0.02 1.39
CA PRO A 10 -8.92 -0.72 1.30
C PRO A 10 -9.13 -1.60 2.53
N VAL A 11 -10.33 -1.66 3.06
CA VAL A 11 -10.67 -2.50 4.21
C VAL A 11 -12.00 -3.19 4.01
N TYR A 12 -12.09 -4.44 4.46
CA TYR A 12 -13.32 -5.22 4.49
C TYR A 12 -13.36 -6.10 5.75
N ASN A 13 -14.27 -5.78 6.70
CA ASN A 13 -14.48 -6.50 7.96
C ASN A 13 -13.22 -6.65 8.85
N ARG A 14 -12.33 -5.63 8.90
CA ARG A 14 -11.04 -5.69 9.62
C ARG A 14 -10.75 -4.46 10.49
N PRO A 15 -11.65 -4.06 11.42
CA PRO A 15 -11.44 -2.86 12.23
C PRO A 15 -10.23 -2.95 13.18
N ASN A 16 -9.86 -4.16 13.63
CA ASN A 16 -8.72 -4.34 14.53
C ASN A 16 -7.39 -4.16 13.79
N GLU A 17 -7.29 -4.64 12.57
CA GLU A 17 -6.12 -4.46 11.70
C GLU A 17 -5.94 -2.97 11.35
N ILE A 18 -7.05 -2.27 11.08
CA ILE A 18 -7.03 -0.81 10.87
C ILE A 18 -6.55 -0.07 12.13
N ASP A 19 -6.95 -0.49 13.33
CA ASP A 19 -6.46 0.10 14.58
C ASP A 19 -4.93 -0.02 14.69
N ALA A 20 -4.38 -1.21 14.44
CA ALA A 20 -2.95 -1.46 14.47
C ALA A 20 -2.17 -0.70 13.38
N LEU A 21 -2.71 -0.62 12.16
CA LEU A 21 -2.11 0.15 11.06
C LEU A 21 -2.08 1.64 11.39
N LEU A 22 -3.20 2.24 11.82
CA LEU A 22 -3.29 3.65 12.17
C LEU A 22 -2.37 4.00 13.35
N GLU A 23 -2.30 3.13 14.37
CA GLU A 23 -1.33 3.28 15.46
C GLU A 23 0.12 3.29 14.93
N SER A 24 0.45 2.46 13.94
CA SER A 24 1.79 2.45 13.32
C SER A 24 2.07 3.73 12.53
N LEU A 25 1.03 4.32 11.93
CA LEU A 25 1.12 5.60 11.20
C LEU A 25 1.31 6.81 12.12
N THR A 26 0.71 6.82 13.32
CA THR A 26 0.98 7.89 14.31
C THR A 26 2.44 7.91 14.79
N LYS A 27 3.14 6.78 14.64
CA LYS A 27 4.55 6.63 15.07
C LYS A 27 5.57 6.94 13.97
N GLN A 28 5.13 7.38 12.79
CA GLN A 28 6.04 7.72 11.70
C GLN A 28 6.94 8.90 12.06
N ARG A 29 8.24 8.74 11.79
CA ARG A 29 9.25 9.80 11.90
C ARG A 29 9.39 10.50 10.55
N PHE A 30 8.38 11.27 10.20
CA PHE A 30 8.30 11.99 8.94
C PHE A 30 7.86 13.43 9.23
N SER A 31 8.57 14.41 8.66
CA SER A 31 8.38 15.83 8.98
C SER A 31 7.34 16.52 8.10
N ASP A 32 7.09 15.98 6.92
CA ASP A 32 6.10 16.54 6.01
C ASP A 32 4.71 15.96 6.28
N ASP A 33 3.67 16.69 5.89
CA ASP A 33 2.30 16.25 5.99
C ASP A 33 2.01 15.11 5.00
N PHE A 34 1.15 14.19 5.41
CA PHE A 34 0.56 13.16 4.58
C PHE A 34 -0.90 12.94 4.98
N GLU A 35 -1.69 12.42 4.06
CA GLU A 35 -3.07 12.03 4.34
C GLU A 35 -3.23 10.51 4.28
N VAL A 36 -4.26 10.01 4.96
CA VAL A 36 -4.64 8.59 4.98
C VAL A 36 -6.09 8.48 4.56
N LEU A 37 -6.37 7.65 3.55
CA LEU A 37 -7.72 7.37 3.09
C LEU A 37 -8.05 5.91 3.38
N ILE A 38 -8.98 5.68 4.30
CA ILE A 38 -9.53 4.37 4.62
C ILE A 38 -10.77 4.17 3.77
N ILE A 39 -10.74 3.17 2.91
CA ILE A 39 -11.83 2.86 1.97
C ILE A 39 -12.53 1.58 2.43
N GLU A 40 -13.65 1.75 3.10
CA GLU A 40 -14.49 0.66 3.59
C GLU A 40 -15.30 0.06 2.44
N ASP A 41 -15.03 -1.20 2.11
CA ASP A 41 -15.59 -1.88 0.95
C ASP A 41 -16.84 -2.72 1.29
N GLY A 42 -17.85 -2.08 1.87
CA GLY A 42 -19.14 -2.71 2.16
C GLY A 42 -19.12 -3.66 3.37
N SER A 43 -18.33 -3.34 4.40
CA SER A 43 -18.23 -4.15 5.61
C SER A 43 -19.50 -4.14 6.45
N GLU A 44 -19.83 -5.28 7.03
CA GLU A 44 -20.80 -5.38 8.13
C GLU A 44 -20.17 -4.89 9.45
N ASN A 45 -18.90 -5.25 9.70
CA ASN A 45 -18.11 -4.77 10.83
C ASN A 45 -17.17 -3.66 10.38
N ALA A 46 -17.70 -2.44 10.29
CA ALA A 46 -16.98 -1.29 9.75
C ALA A 46 -15.95 -0.71 10.71
N ALA A 47 -14.87 -0.16 10.15
CA ALA A 47 -13.77 0.46 10.90
C ALA A 47 -14.01 1.94 11.25
N GLU A 48 -15.17 2.53 10.97
CA GLU A 48 -15.45 3.95 11.15
C GLU A 48 -15.14 4.46 12.57
N ASN A 49 -15.61 3.75 13.59
CA ASN A 49 -15.36 4.12 14.99
C ASN A 49 -13.89 4.02 15.37
N THR A 50 -13.16 3.08 14.76
CA THR A 50 -11.71 2.94 14.91
C THR A 50 -11.01 4.14 14.30
N VAL A 51 -11.35 4.52 13.07
CA VAL A 51 -10.76 5.68 12.37
C VAL A 51 -10.96 6.98 13.15
N LYS A 52 -12.15 7.21 13.72
CA LYS A 52 -12.48 8.41 14.52
C LYS A 52 -11.51 8.65 15.68
N LYS A 53 -10.94 7.59 16.29
CA LYS A 53 -9.98 7.72 17.40
C LYS A 53 -8.68 8.42 16.98
N TYR A 54 -8.33 8.35 15.70
CA TYR A 54 -7.06 8.86 15.17
C TYR A 54 -7.15 10.20 14.47
N GLN A 55 -8.34 10.75 14.25
CA GLN A 55 -8.56 12.01 13.54
C GLN A 55 -7.89 13.24 14.20
N SER A 56 -7.61 13.18 15.51
CA SER A 56 -6.88 14.24 16.22
C SER A 56 -5.36 14.13 16.04
N GLN A 57 -4.83 13.01 15.56
CA GLN A 57 -3.41 12.71 15.44
C GLN A 57 -2.95 12.55 13.99
N LEU A 58 -3.86 12.18 13.09
CA LEU A 58 -3.62 11.93 11.67
C LEU A 58 -4.62 12.68 10.82
N ASN A 59 -4.18 13.18 9.67
CA ASN A 59 -5.08 13.64 8.61
C ASN A 59 -5.71 12.41 7.93
N VAL A 60 -6.67 11.77 8.60
CA VAL A 60 -7.31 10.54 8.16
C VAL A 60 -8.75 10.77 7.74
N HIS A 61 -9.09 10.26 6.55
CA HIS A 61 -10.41 10.32 5.93
C HIS A 61 -10.99 8.91 5.81
N TYR A 62 -12.27 8.78 6.13
CA TYR A 62 -13.01 7.52 6.02
C TYR A 62 -14.07 7.63 4.93
N PHE A 63 -14.09 6.65 4.04
CA PHE A 63 -15.06 6.55 2.95
C PHE A 63 -15.70 5.16 2.95
N PHE A 64 -17.02 5.11 3.09
CA PHE A 64 -17.79 3.88 2.93
C PHE A 64 -18.34 3.79 1.51
N LYS A 65 -18.30 2.62 0.91
CA LYS A 65 -18.89 2.30 -0.39
C LYS A 65 -19.43 0.88 -0.43
N GLU A 66 -20.29 0.58 -1.38
CA GLU A 66 -20.70 -0.80 -1.65
C GLU A 66 -19.52 -1.67 -2.06
N ASN A 67 -19.56 -2.96 -1.70
CA ASN A 67 -18.48 -3.89 -1.98
C ASN A 67 -18.23 -4.04 -3.49
N SER A 68 -17.00 -3.84 -3.90
CA SER A 68 -16.57 -3.99 -5.29
C SER A 68 -15.20 -4.64 -5.44
N GLY A 69 -14.60 -5.03 -4.32
CA GLY A 69 -13.28 -5.65 -4.26
C GLY A 69 -12.12 -4.65 -4.07
N ALA A 70 -10.99 -5.18 -3.63
CA ALA A 70 -9.85 -4.39 -3.18
C ALA A 70 -9.27 -3.48 -4.28
N GLY A 71 -9.14 -3.96 -5.52
CA GLY A 71 -8.60 -3.19 -6.64
C GLY A 71 -9.42 -1.92 -6.92
N LEU A 72 -10.75 -2.06 -7.03
CA LEU A 72 -11.63 -0.92 -7.25
C LEU A 72 -11.70 0.01 -6.04
N SER A 73 -11.57 -0.52 -4.83
CA SER A 73 -11.50 0.31 -3.61
C SER A 73 -10.21 1.11 -3.55
N ARG A 74 -9.07 0.56 -4.00
CA ARG A 74 -7.82 1.32 -4.16
C ARG A 74 -7.99 2.46 -5.19
N ASN A 75 -8.61 2.19 -6.35
CA ASN A 75 -8.90 3.22 -7.35
C ASN A 75 -9.80 4.32 -6.78
N TYR A 76 -10.85 3.94 -6.06
CA TYR A 76 -11.77 4.87 -5.40
C TYR A 76 -11.03 5.83 -4.46
N GLY A 77 -10.06 5.31 -3.69
CA GLY A 77 -9.21 6.12 -2.82
C GLY A 77 -8.27 7.03 -3.61
N MET A 78 -7.55 6.52 -4.61
CA MET A 78 -6.63 7.32 -5.44
C MET A 78 -7.32 8.46 -6.18
N GLN A 79 -8.57 8.27 -6.62
CA GLN A 79 -9.37 9.32 -7.27
C GLN A 79 -9.74 10.48 -6.32
N ARG A 80 -9.77 10.24 -5.00
CA ARG A 80 -10.13 11.22 -3.96
C ARG A 80 -8.92 11.81 -3.25
N ALA A 81 -7.77 11.21 -3.45
CA ALA A 81 -6.52 11.63 -2.84
C ALA A 81 -6.06 12.99 -3.39
N THR A 82 -5.56 13.83 -2.48
CA THR A 82 -5.05 15.17 -2.80
C THR A 82 -3.56 15.18 -3.11
N GLY A 83 -2.83 14.15 -2.69
CA GLY A 83 -1.40 14.00 -2.94
C GLY A 83 -1.04 13.75 -4.40
N ASN A 84 0.26 13.79 -4.69
CA ASN A 84 0.79 13.51 -6.01
C ASN A 84 1.54 12.18 -6.12
N TYR A 85 1.64 11.47 -4.99
CA TYR A 85 2.21 10.13 -4.90
C TYR A 85 1.41 9.28 -3.92
N PHE A 86 0.86 8.18 -4.40
CA PHE A 86 -0.01 7.30 -3.63
C PHE A 86 0.79 6.12 -3.07
N ILE A 87 0.59 5.82 -1.80
CA ILE A 87 1.14 4.63 -1.15
C ILE A 87 -0.04 3.73 -0.79
N ILE A 88 -0.13 2.60 -1.46
CA ILE A 88 -1.19 1.62 -1.28
C ILE A 88 -0.70 0.59 -0.27
N LEU A 89 -1.49 0.37 0.78
CA LEU A 89 -1.22 -0.60 1.83
C LEU A 89 -2.43 -1.50 2.03
N ASP A 90 -2.20 -2.77 2.35
CA ASP A 90 -3.27 -3.63 2.86
C ASP A 90 -3.57 -3.30 4.34
N SER A 91 -4.78 -3.59 4.79
CA SER A 91 -5.26 -3.24 6.14
C SER A 91 -4.48 -3.90 7.29
N ASP A 92 -3.80 -5.01 7.02
CA ASP A 92 -3.04 -5.82 7.99
C ASP A 92 -1.52 -5.54 8.02
N VAL A 93 -1.09 -4.45 7.37
CA VAL A 93 0.32 -4.04 7.34
C VAL A 93 0.68 -3.23 8.59
N LEU A 94 1.86 -3.47 9.15
CA LEU A 94 2.47 -2.64 10.20
C LEU A 94 3.71 -1.96 9.65
N LEU A 95 3.76 -0.64 9.75
CA LEU A 95 4.84 0.15 9.18
C LEU A 95 5.99 0.38 10.18
N PRO A 96 7.26 0.19 9.77
CA PRO A 96 8.41 0.69 10.51
C PRO A 96 8.33 2.21 10.70
N LYS A 97 8.83 2.72 11.84
CA LYS A 97 8.75 4.16 12.19
C LYS A 97 9.40 5.10 11.18
N ALA A 98 10.35 4.62 10.39
CA ALA A 98 11.06 5.41 9.39
C ALA A 98 10.52 5.21 7.97
N TYR A 99 9.42 4.46 7.78
CA TYR A 99 8.96 4.03 6.46
C TYR A 99 8.76 5.22 5.50
N LEU A 100 7.95 6.21 5.89
CA LEU A 100 7.67 7.37 5.02
C LEU A 100 8.94 8.19 4.73
N ALA A 101 9.80 8.36 5.72
CA ALA A 101 11.06 9.07 5.54
C ALA A 101 12.00 8.36 4.55
N GLU A 102 12.09 7.03 4.64
CA GLU A 102 12.91 6.23 3.71
C GLU A 102 12.31 6.23 2.29
N VAL A 103 10.98 6.14 2.16
CA VAL A 103 10.30 6.27 0.85
C VAL A 103 10.57 7.65 0.24
N HIS A 104 10.38 8.71 1.02
CA HIS A 104 10.65 10.09 0.56
C HIS A 104 12.10 10.29 0.13
N LYS A 105 13.05 9.82 0.94
CA LYS A 105 14.48 9.87 0.63
C LYS A 105 14.83 9.08 -0.63
N GLY A 106 14.28 7.86 -0.78
CA GLY A 106 14.49 7.01 -1.94
C GLY A 106 14.01 7.67 -3.23
N LEU A 107 12.78 8.17 -3.23
CA LEU A 107 12.19 8.88 -4.36
C LEU A 107 12.89 10.21 -4.67
N GLY A 108 13.42 10.89 -3.64
CA GLY A 108 14.22 12.10 -3.82
C GLY A 108 15.60 11.83 -4.45
N HIS A 109 16.19 10.66 -4.18
CA HIS A 109 17.46 10.24 -4.76
C HIS A 109 17.32 9.68 -6.17
N CYS A 110 16.33 8.83 -6.39
CA CYS A 110 15.99 8.24 -7.68
C CYS A 110 14.48 8.16 -7.82
N PHE A 111 13.90 9.14 -8.52
CA PHE A 111 12.46 9.16 -8.74
C PHE A 111 12.04 8.01 -9.65
N THR A 112 11.00 7.28 -9.24
CA THR A 112 10.31 6.29 -10.06
C THR A 112 8.81 6.51 -9.99
N HIS A 113 8.10 6.19 -11.05
CA HIS A 113 6.64 6.33 -11.11
C HIS A 113 5.89 5.22 -10.37
N ALA A 114 6.55 4.10 -10.12
CA ALA A 114 6.03 3.04 -9.26
C ALA A 114 7.16 2.34 -8.51
N PHE A 115 6.88 1.88 -7.29
CA PHE A 115 7.77 1.02 -6.52
C PHE A 115 6.97 -0.02 -5.74
N GLY A 116 7.62 -1.07 -5.30
CA GLY A 116 7.08 -2.02 -4.33
C GLY A 116 8.05 -2.25 -3.19
N GLY A 117 7.52 -2.37 -1.99
CA GLY A 117 8.30 -2.73 -0.82
C GLY A 117 8.39 -4.25 -0.63
N PRO A 118 9.46 -4.75 0.00
CA PRO A 118 9.60 -6.17 0.34
C PRO A 118 8.69 -6.56 1.50
N ASP A 119 8.29 -7.84 1.52
CA ASP A 119 7.65 -8.47 2.68
C ASP A 119 8.68 -8.71 3.78
N ALA A 120 8.28 -8.48 5.03
CA ALA A 120 9.02 -8.88 6.20
C ALA A 120 8.09 -9.49 7.25
N ALA A 121 8.50 -10.61 7.85
CA ALA A 121 7.79 -11.18 8.98
C ALA A 121 7.93 -10.27 10.21
N HIS A 122 6.82 -9.99 10.89
CA HIS A 122 6.86 -9.30 12.17
C HIS A 122 7.46 -10.20 13.25
N ASP A 123 8.19 -9.62 14.23
CA ASP A 123 8.86 -10.37 15.30
C ASP A 123 7.91 -11.25 16.13
N ARG A 124 6.65 -10.78 16.27
CA ARG A 124 5.58 -11.48 17.00
C ARG A 124 4.92 -12.61 16.21
N PHE A 125 5.31 -12.85 14.97
CA PHE A 125 4.75 -13.95 14.19
C PHE A 125 5.07 -15.29 14.82
N THR A 126 4.09 -16.21 14.80
CA THR A 126 4.27 -17.60 15.19
C THR A 126 5.31 -18.29 14.30
N SER A 127 5.86 -19.41 14.76
CA SER A 127 6.82 -20.18 13.96
C SER A 127 6.24 -20.58 12.59
N LEU A 128 4.94 -20.91 12.54
CA LEU A 128 4.25 -21.23 11.29
C LEU A 128 4.16 -20.03 10.35
N GLN A 129 3.78 -18.86 10.86
CA GLN A 129 3.73 -17.62 10.07
C GLN A 129 5.11 -17.21 9.55
N LYS A 130 6.16 -17.38 10.38
CA LYS A 130 7.55 -17.15 9.95
C LYS A 130 7.99 -18.13 8.86
N ALA A 131 7.60 -19.40 8.96
CA ALA A 131 7.88 -20.40 7.94
C ALA A 131 7.15 -20.09 6.61
N ILE A 132 5.89 -19.66 6.67
CA ILE A 132 5.12 -19.23 5.50
C ILE A 132 5.80 -18.01 4.86
N ASN A 133 6.15 -16.97 5.65
CA ASN A 133 6.86 -15.79 5.14
C ASN A 133 8.20 -16.19 4.49
N TYR A 134 8.97 -17.07 5.12
CA TYR A 134 10.22 -17.59 4.55
C TYR A 134 9.97 -18.27 3.19
N SER A 135 8.95 -19.14 3.09
CA SER A 135 8.58 -19.78 1.85
C SER A 135 8.19 -18.77 0.75
N MET A 136 7.50 -17.70 1.12
CA MET A 136 7.07 -16.66 0.19
C MET A 136 8.21 -15.74 -0.27
N THR A 137 9.30 -15.61 0.50
CA THR A 137 10.42 -14.70 0.22
C THR A 137 11.70 -15.41 -0.23
N ALA A 138 11.77 -16.75 -0.10
CA ALA A 138 12.95 -17.52 -0.47
C ALA A 138 13.15 -17.59 -1.99
N VAL A 139 14.41 -17.53 -2.42
CA VAL A 139 14.79 -17.59 -3.84
C VAL A 139 14.36 -18.89 -4.50
N LEU A 140 14.43 -20.00 -3.76
CA LEU A 140 14.09 -21.33 -4.30
C LEU A 140 12.59 -21.52 -4.57
N THR A 141 11.72 -20.78 -3.86
CA THR A 141 10.26 -20.95 -3.97
C THR A 141 9.61 -19.90 -4.87
N THR A 142 10.13 -18.68 -4.88
CA THR A 142 9.51 -17.55 -5.60
C THR A 142 10.48 -16.80 -6.52
N GLY A 143 11.68 -17.35 -6.78
CA GLY A 143 12.70 -16.67 -7.58
C GLY A 143 13.23 -15.38 -6.95
N GLY A 144 12.94 -15.16 -5.65
CA GLY A 144 13.35 -13.94 -4.93
C GLY A 144 12.52 -12.70 -5.25
N ILE A 145 11.39 -12.86 -5.96
CA ILE A 145 10.51 -11.74 -6.40
C ILE A 145 9.97 -10.94 -5.20
N ARG A 146 9.81 -11.55 -4.02
CA ARG A 146 9.19 -10.91 -2.84
C ARG A 146 10.17 -10.43 -1.77
N GLY A 147 11.43 -10.81 -1.80
CA GLY A 147 12.25 -10.61 -0.59
C GLY A 147 13.65 -10.05 -0.78
N LYS A 148 14.17 -9.81 -1.98
CA LYS A 148 15.57 -9.41 -2.17
C LYS A 148 15.81 -8.40 -3.29
N LYS A 149 16.86 -7.57 -3.12
CA LYS A 149 17.36 -6.56 -4.05
C LYS A 149 17.83 -7.10 -5.44
N LYS A 150 17.84 -8.41 -5.66
CA LYS A 150 18.20 -9.03 -6.94
C LYS A 150 17.13 -10.05 -7.30
N SER A 151 16.18 -9.66 -8.14
CA SER A 151 15.25 -10.59 -8.80
C SER A 151 15.81 -11.02 -10.17
N VAL A 152 15.44 -12.21 -10.60
CA VAL A 152 15.70 -12.68 -11.97
C VAL A 152 14.59 -12.11 -12.86
N GLY A 153 14.71 -10.85 -13.28
CA GLY A 153 13.73 -10.16 -14.14
C GLY A 153 13.30 -8.79 -13.61
N LYS A 154 12.42 -8.09 -14.34
CA LYS A 154 11.83 -6.82 -13.91
C LYS A 154 11.00 -7.04 -12.64
N PHE A 155 11.20 -6.16 -11.65
CA PHE A 155 10.48 -6.22 -10.39
C PHE A 155 8.99 -5.94 -10.60
N GLN A 156 8.13 -6.79 -10.02
CA GLN A 156 6.67 -6.63 -10.06
C GLN A 156 6.17 -6.17 -8.68
N PRO A 157 5.80 -4.90 -8.53
CA PRO A 157 5.22 -4.39 -7.30
C PRO A 157 3.96 -5.16 -6.91
N ARG A 158 3.79 -5.40 -5.60
CA ARG A 158 2.59 -6.05 -5.05
C ARG A 158 1.74 -5.03 -4.32
N SER A 159 0.43 -5.19 -4.39
CA SER A 159 -0.54 -4.23 -3.88
C SER A 159 -0.50 -3.99 -2.37
N PHE A 160 0.06 -4.91 -1.58
CA PHE A 160 0.15 -4.74 -0.11
C PHE A 160 1.11 -3.61 0.31
N ASN A 161 2.06 -3.22 -0.55
CA ASN A 161 2.99 -2.11 -0.35
C ASN A 161 3.46 -1.59 -1.71
N LEU A 162 2.57 -0.87 -2.39
CA LEU A 162 2.78 -0.32 -3.72
C LEU A 162 2.78 1.21 -3.65
N GLY A 163 3.87 1.83 -4.11
CA GLY A 163 3.86 3.25 -4.42
C GLY A 163 3.57 3.48 -5.90
N ILE A 164 2.74 4.48 -6.21
CA ILE A 164 2.43 4.90 -7.58
C ILE A 164 2.23 6.42 -7.65
N SER A 165 2.85 7.07 -8.62
CA SER A 165 2.64 8.49 -8.85
C SER A 165 1.26 8.77 -9.43
N LYS A 166 0.70 9.95 -9.15
CA LYS A 166 -0.58 10.38 -9.72
C LYS A 166 -0.58 10.34 -11.25
N ILE A 167 0.54 10.73 -11.88
CA ILE A 167 0.70 10.67 -13.34
C ILE A 167 0.56 9.24 -13.88
N ALA A 168 1.21 8.27 -13.22
CA ALA A 168 1.12 6.87 -13.63
C ALA A 168 -0.28 6.29 -13.37
N PHE A 169 -0.93 6.65 -12.26
CA PHE A 169 -2.32 6.30 -12.01
C PHE A 169 -3.27 6.83 -13.07
N GLU A 170 -3.18 8.12 -13.40
CA GLU A 170 -4.03 8.75 -14.43
C GLU A 170 -3.83 8.12 -15.81
N LYS A 171 -2.59 7.77 -16.15
CA LYS A 171 -2.27 7.16 -17.45
C LYS A 171 -2.75 5.71 -17.55
N THR A 172 -2.64 4.93 -16.47
CA THR A 172 -3.02 3.51 -16.46
C THR A 172 -4.47 3.27 -16.03
N GLN A 173 -5.14 4.27 -15.46
CA GLN A 173 -6.45 4.19 -14.82
C GLN A 173 -6.48 3.24 -13.60
N GLY A 174 -5.29 2.96 -13.01
CA GLY A 174 -5.16 2.16 -11.81
C GLY A 174 -5.45 0.67 -12.00
N PHE A 175 -6.02 0.03 -10.99
CA PHE A 175 -6.32 -1.41 -10.99
C PHE A 175 -7.50 -1.73 -11.91
N SER A 176 -7.41 -2.85 -12.61
CA SER A 176 -8.51 -3.40 -13.40
C SER A 176 -9.58 -4.07 -12.54
N THR A 177 -10.66 -4.52 -13.16
CA THR A 177 -11.76 -5.25 -12.50
C THR A 177 -11.44 -6.73 -12.22
N MET A 178 -10.21 -7.17 -12.48
CA MET A 178 -9.77 -8.54 -12.21
C MET A 178 -9.84 -8.84 -10.72
N LYS A 179 -10.38 -10.00 -10.35
CA LYS A 179 -10.46 -10.43 -8.95
C LYS A 179 -9.13 -10.88 -8.36
N ASN A 180 -8.23 -11.38 -9.22
CA ASN A 180 -6.90 -11.87 -8.85
C ASN A 180 -5.88 -11.45 -9.90
N GLY A 181 -4.69 -11.02 -9.46
CA GLY A 181 -3.61 -10.60 -10.36
C GLY A 181 -3.77 -9.17 -10.88
N GLU A 182 -4.64 -8.37 -10.27
CA GLU A 182 -4.87 -6.96 -10.61
C GLU A 182 -3.61 -6.10 -10.42
N ASP A 183 -2.70 -6.50 -9.52
CA ASP A 183 -1.40 -5.87 -9.31
C ASP A 183 -0.41 -6.21 -10.43
N ILE A 184 -0.45 -7.44 -10.93
CA ILE A 184 0.37 -7.88 -12.06
C ILE A 184 -0.10 -7.17 -13.34
N ASP A 185 -1.41 -7.15 -13.60
CA ASP A 185 -2.02 -6.45 -14.72
C ASP A 185 -1.65 -4.95 -14.70
N LEU A 186 -1.76 -4.28 -13.56
CA LEU A 186 -1.32 -2.89 -13.41
C LEU A 186 0.16 -2.73 -13.74
N THR A 187 1.01 -3.67 -13.29
CA THR A 187 2.45 -3.63 -13.56
C THR A 187 2.74 -3.71 -15.06
N PHE A 188 2.07 -4.60 -15.80
CA PHE A 188 2.23 -4.67 -17.26
C PHE A 188 1.79 -3.38 -17.95
N ARG A 189 0.65 -2.80 -17.55
CA ARG A 189 0.18 -1.52 -18.11
C ARG A 189 1.10 -0.35 -17.77
N LEU A 190 1.77 -0.36 -16.60
CA LEU A 190 2.82 0.60 -16.28
C LEU A 190 3.97 0.49 -17.28
N TRP A 191 4.49 -0.72 -17.54
CA TRP A 191 5.58 -0.93 -18.50
C TRP A 191 5.20 -0.57 -19.94
N GLU A 192 4.00 -0.93 -20.39
CA GLU A 192 3.47 -0.56 -21.71
C GLU A 192 3.38 0.96 -21.92
N ASN A 193 3.15 1.71 -20.84
CA ASN A 193 3.14 3.17 -20.85
C ASN A 193 4.52 3.79 -20.56
N GLY A 194 5.60 3.01 -20.53
CA GLY A 194 6.96 3.49 -20.36
C GLY A 194 7.33 3.88 -18.93
N PHE A 195 6.55 3.49 -17.93
CA PHE A 195 6.89 3.70 -16.53
C PHE A 195 7.76 2.54 -16.00
N GLU A 196 8.77 2.90 -15.22
CA GLU A 196 9.69 1.98 -14.53
C GLU A 196 9.64 2.19 -13.02
#